data_95eaee8384e79a021f1090bab6191373
#
_entry.id   95eaee8384e79a021f1090bab6191373
#
_cell.length_a   1.000
_cell.length_b   1.000
_cell.length_c   1.000
_cell.angle_alpha   90.00
_cell.angle_beta   90.00
_cell.angle_gamma   90.00
#
_symmetry.space_group_name_H-M   'P 1'
#
loop_
_entity.id
_entity.type
_entity.pdbx_description
1 polymer ?
#
loop_
_entity_poly.entity_id
_entity_poly.type
_entity_poly.pdbx_seq_one_letter_code
_entity_poly.pdbx_strand_id
1 'polypeptide(L)'
;MTEQEMCKAICKAASDKKARDIVTMDMQGLMISPDYFVICSANTATQVRAIADNIEEELAKNGVAFNHKEGYREGDWVLLDFGDVVVHIFRQEMREYYALEQLWGDAKLTTYED
;
A
#
# COMPACT_ATOMS: atom_id res chain seq x y z
N MET A 1 -8.23 -15.26 0.68
CA MET A 1 -7.33 -14.62 1.66
C MET A 1 -8.11 -13.81 2.67
N THR A 2 -7.70 -13.84 3.92
CA THR A 2 -8.22 -12.89 4.89
C THR A 2 -7.58 -11.52 4.67
N GLU A 3 -8.15 -10.48 5.29
CA GLU A 3 -7.57 -9.14 5.21
C GLU A 3 -6.15 -9.09 5.77
N GLN A 4 -5.91 -9.82 6.87
CA GLN A 4 -4.58 -9.90 7.49
C GLN A 4 -3.59 -10.59 6.57
N GLU A 5 -4.01 -11.65 5.91
CA GLU A 5 -3.17 -12.36 4.93
C GLU A 5 -2.86 -11.46 3.73
N MET A 6 -3.85 -10.68 3.27
CA MET A 6 -3.63 -9.70 2.20
C MET A 6 -2.60 -8.65 2.60
N CYS A 7 -2.72 -8.10 3.80
CA CYS A 7 -1.77 -7.09 4.28
C CYS A 7 -0.35 -7.66 4.34
N LYS A 8 -0.19 -8.88 4.84
CA LYS A 8 1.13 -9.53 4.89
C LYS A 8 1.70 -9.76 3.51
N ALA A 9 0.89 -10.26 2.58
CA ALA A 9 1.33 -10.51 1.21
C ALA A 9 1.73 -9.21 0.50
N ILE A 10 0.96 -8.15 0.71
CA ILE A 10 1.24 -6.83 0.14
C ILE A 10 2.55 -6.29 0.69
N CYS A 11 2.75 -6.33 2.00
CA CYS A 11 3.97 -5.84 2.64
C CYS A 11 5.19 -6.61 2.14
N LYS A 12 5.10 -7.93 2.06
CA LYS A 12 6.20 -8.76 1.57
C LYS A 12 6.52 -8.46 0.10
N ALA A 13 5.50 -8.33 -0.74
CA ALA A 13 5.69 -8.03 -2.16
C ALA A 13 6.35 -6.66 -2.34
N ALA A 14 5.97 -5.68 -1.52
CA ALA A 14 6.58 -4.35 -1.53
C ALA A 14 8.05 -4.42 -1.09
N SER A 15 8.32 -5.15 -0.01
CA SER A 15 9.67 -5.33 0.52
C SER A 15 10.59 -6.03 -0.48
N ASP A 16 10.08 -7.01 -1.22
CA ASP A 16 10.84 -7.73 -2.24
C ASP A 16 11.35 -6.78 -3.34
N LYS A 17 10.70 -5.65 -3.53
CA LYS A 17 11.10 -4.62 -4.50
C LYS A 17 11.70 -3.40 -3.82
N LYS A 18 12.20 -3.56 -2.59
CA LYS A 18 12.94 -2.52 -1.86
C LYS A 18 12.10 -1.31 -1.47
N ALA A 19 10.80 -1.48 -1.27
CA ALA A 19 9.97 -0.42 -0.75
C ALA A 19 10.46 0.00 0.64
N ARG A 20 10.30 1.27 0.96
CA ARG A 20 10.75 1.86 2.23
C ARG A 20 9.57 2.16 3.14
N ASP A 21 9.83 2.07 4.45
CA ASP A 21 8.89 2.50 5.49
C ASP A 21 7.49 1.94 5.27
N ILE A 22 7.42 0.62 5.13
CA ILE A 22 6.17 -0.08 4.88
C ILE A 22 5.38 -0.13 6.19
N VAL A 23 4.18 0.45 6.18
CA VAL A 23 3.31 0.45 7.36
C VAL A 23 1.92 -0.02 6.99
N THR A 24 1.25 -0.67 7.93
CA THR A 24 -0.16 -1.01 7.83
C THR A 24 -0.92 -0.13 8.83
N MET A 25 -1.97 0.53 8.37
CA MET A 25 -2.83 1.36 9.21
C MET A 25 -4.17 0.68 9.36
N ASP A 26 -4.60 0.46 10.60
CA ASP A 26 -5.93 -0.08 10.90
C ASP A 26 -6.93 1.07 10.82
N MET A 27 -7.79 1.04 9.81
CA MET A 27 -8.77 2.08 9.55
C MET A 27 -10.14 1.74 10.10
N GLN A 28 -10.29 0.59 10.75
CA GLN A 28 -11.57 0.17 11.32
C GLN A 28 -12.02 1.17 12.40
N GLY A 29 -13.26 1.57 12.32
CA GLY A 29 -13.81 2.55 13.24
C GLY A 29 -13.55 4.01 12.85
N LEU A 30 -12.66 4.27 11.89
CA LEU A 30 -12.36 5.61 11.40
C LEU A 30 -13.05 5.92 10.10
N MET A 31 -13.34 4.87 9.32
CA MET A 31 -14.09 4.99 8.07
C MET A 31 -14.81 3.67 7.80
N ILE A 32 -15.81 3.72 6.95
CA ILE A 32 -16.61 2.54 6.61
C ILE A 32 -15.78 1.53 5.83
N SER A 33 -15.00 2.01 4.86
CA SER A 33 -14.16 1.20 3.98
C SER A 33 -13.02 2.08 3.48
N PRO A 34 -11.79 1.53 3.34
CA PRO A 34 -11.36 0.16 3.61
C PRO A 34 -11.10 -0.09 5.10
N ASP A 35 -10.84 -1.34 5.47
CA ASP A 35 -10.45 -1.70 6.83
C ASP A 35 -8.98 -1.39 7.10
N TYR A 36 -8.14 -1.46 6.06
CA TYR A 36 -6.70 -1.22 6.20
C TYR A 36 -6.14 -0.40 5.04
N PHE A 37 -5.20 0.47 5.35
CA PHE A 37 -4.27 1.03 4.38
C PHE A 37 -2.93 0.34 4.55
N VAL A 38 -2.23 0.07 3.44
CA VAL A 38 -0.81 -0.25 3.47
C VAL A 38 -0.11 0.88 2.74
N ILE A 39 0.87 1.49 3.38
CA ILE A 39 1.60 2.64 2.83
C ILE A 39 3.07 2.31 2.76
N CYS A 40 3.69 2.61 1.63
CA CYS A 40 5.13 2.47 1.46
C CYS A 40 5.62 3.52 0.48
N SER A 41 6.93 3.63 0.34
CA SER A 41 7.52 4.64 -0.54
C SER A 41 8.77 4.13 -1.23
N ALA A 42 9.17 4.86 -2.26
CA ALA A 42 10.37 4.60 -3.04
C ALA A 42 10.95 5.92 -3.55
N ASN A 43 12.18 5.88 -4.03
CA ASN A 43 12.87 7.10 -4.45
C ASN A 43 12.52 7.54 -5.88
N THR A 44 12.09 6.62 -6.73
CA THR A 44 11.83 6.93 -8.15
C THR A 44 10.47 6.43 -8.59
N ALA A 45 9.92 7.05 -9.62
CA ALA A 45 8.66 6.62 -10.22
C ALA A 45 8.76 5.19 -10.77
N THR A 46 9.90 4.84 -11.35
CA THR A 46 10.14 3.50 -11.89
C THR A 46 10.04 2.44 -10.78
N GLN A 47 10.63 2.72 -9.62
CA GLN A 47 10.57 1.80 -8.48
C GLN A 47 9.15 1.73 -7.91
N VAL A 48 8.44 2.85 -7.85
CA VAL A 48 7.04 2.87 -7.40
C VAL A 48 6.20 1.94 -8.27
N ARG A 49 6.36 2.03 -9.60
CA ARG A 49 5.64 1.15 -10.53
C ARG A 49 6.03 -0.32 -10.36
N ALA A 50 7.31 -0.59 -10.15
CA ALA A 50 7.78 -1.96 -9.93
C ALA A 50 7.17 -2.58 -8.67
N ILE A 51 7.05 -1.78 -7.60
CA ILE A 51 6.40 -2.21 -6.36
C ILE A 51 4.92 -2.54 -6.63
N ALA A 52 4.22 -1.65 -7.33
CA ALA A 52 2.81 -1.85 -7.67
C ALA A 52 2.63 -3.13 -8.50
N ASP A 53 3.46 -3.33 -9.50
CA ASP A 53 3.40 -4.53 -10.36
C ASP A 53 3.59 -5.81 -9.54
N ASN A 54 4.54 -5.81 -8.61
CA ASN A 54 4.80 -6.99 -7.80
C ASN A 54 3.67 -7.30 -6.83
N ILE A 55 3.07 -6.27 -6.25
CA ILE A 55 1.91 -6.44 -5.38
C ILE A 55 0.75 -7.06 -6.16
N GLU A 56 0.45 -6.53 -7.34
CA GLU A 56 -0.62 -7.06 -8.18
C GLU A 56 -0.37 -8.52 -8.52
N GLU A 57 0.85 -8.85 -8.94
CA GLU A 57 1.23 -10.20 -9.34
C GLU A 57 1.11 -11.19 -8.19
N GLU A 58 1.62 -10.83 -7.02
CA GLU A 58 1.57 -11.73 -5.86
C GLU A 58 0.15 -11.95 -5.37
N LEU A 59 -0.69 -10.92 -5.36
CA LEU A 59 -2.09 -11.10 -4.98
C LEU A 59 -2.85 -11.90 -6.03
N ALA A 60 -2.56 -11.71 -7.31
CA ALA A 60 -3.19 -12.48 -8.37
C ALA A 60 -2.92 -13.98 -8.24
N LYS A 61 -1.72 -14.36 -7.78
CA LYS A 61 -1.39 -15.76 -7.52
C LYS A 61 -2.29 -16.39 -6.45
N ASN A 62 -2.86 -15.56 -5.59
CA ASN A 62 -3.79 -15.98 -4.54
C ASN A 62 -5.25 -15.75 -4.91
N GLY A 63 -5.52 -15.48 -6.18
CA GLY A 63 -6.87 -15.30 -6.67
C GLY A 63 -7.47 -13.94 -6.34
N VAL A 64 -6.65 -12.95 -5.95
CA VAL A 64 -7.13 -11.61 -5.58
C VAL A 64 -6.71 -10.62 -6.66
N ALA A 65 -7.69 -9.94 -7.26
CA ALA A 65 -7.45 -8.91 -8.25
C ALA A 65 -7.81 -7.55 -7.65
N PHE A 66 -7.13 -6.49 -8.13
CA PHE A 66 -7.50 -5.15 -7.71
C PHE A 66 -8.81 -4.73 -8.38
N ASN A 67 -9.61 -3.93 -7.66
CA ASN A 67 -10.85 -3.36 -8.18
C ASN A 67 -10.59 -2.06 -8.92
N HIS A 68 -9.56 -1.33 -8.50
CA HIS A 68 -9.26 0.00 -9.03
C HIS A 68 -7.78 0.31 -8.84
N LYS A 69 -7.19 1.00 -9.82
CA LYS A 69 -5.79 1.42 -9.79
C LYS A 69 -5.70 2.84 -10.34
N GLU A 70 -5.00 3.73 -9.64
CA GLU A 70 -4.77 5.10 -10.08
C GLU A 70 -3.32 5.51 -9.92
N GLY A 71 -2.89 6.46 -10.73
CA GLY A 71 -1.59 7.10 -10.60
C GLY A 71 -0.41 6.30 -11.14
N TYR A 72 -0.64 5.14 -11.72
CA TYR A 72 0.43 4.25 -12.19
C TYR A 72 1.34 4.94 -13.22
N ARG A 73 0.74 5.65 -14.16
CA ARG A 73 1.48 6.27 -15.26
C ARG A 73 2.49 7.31 -14.75
N GLU A 74 2.07 8.17 -13.83
CA GLU A 74 2.91 9.21 -13.24
C GLU A 74 3.95 8.64 -12.29
N GLY A 75 3.56 7.62 -11.52
CA GLY A 75 4.45 6.98 -10.57
C GLY A 75 4.79 7.82 -9.34
N ASP A 76 4.03 8.88 -9.09
CA ASP A 76 4.22 9.72 -7.90
C ASP A 76 3.43 9.18 -6.70
N TRP A 77 2.24 8.71 -6.96
CA TRP A 77 1.36 8.13 -5.95
C TRP A 77 0.46 7.11 -6.66
N VAL A 78 0.79 5.84 -6.47
CA VAL A 78 -0.02 4.76 -7.04
C VAL A 78 -0.94 4.22 -5.95
N LEU A 79 -2.22 4.18 -6.26
CA LEU A 79 -3.24 3.62 -5.39
C LEU A 79 -3.71 2.30 -5.99
N LEU A 80 -3.68 1.24 -5.19
CA LEU A 80 -4.24 -0.06 -5.55
C LEU A 80 -5.35 -0.39 -4.57
N ASP A 81 -6.58 -0.46 -5.07
CA ASP A 81 -7.77 -0.72 -4.26
C ASP A 81 -8.17 -2.19 -4.40
N PHE A 82 -8.01 -2.95 -3.32
CA PHE A 82 -8.43 -4.34 -3.23
C PHE A 82 -9.74 -4.50 -2.43
N GLY A 83 -10.46 -3.40 -2.20
CA GLY A 83 -11.70 -3.41 -1.44
C GLY A 83 -11.46 -3.14 0.05
N ASP A 84 -11.22 -4.18 0.81
CA ASP A 84 -10.99 -4.04 2.25
C ASP A 84 -9.60 -3.54 2.60
N VAL A 85 -8.69 -3.61 1.65
CA VAL A 85 -7.30 -3.12 1.81
C VAL A 85 -6.98 -2.21 0.62
N VAL A 86 -6.52 -1.01 0.91
CA VAL A 86 -6.05 -0.06 -0.11
C VAL A 86 -4.57 0.19 0.10
N VAL A 87 -3.79 0.03 -0.97
CA VAL A 87 -2.34 0.24 -0.94
C VAL A 87 -2.02 1.61 -1.51
N HIS A 88 -1.19 2.37 -0.79
CA HIS A 88 -0.67 3.66 -1.24
C HIS A 88 0.84 3.54 -1.41
N ILE A 89 1.32 3.65 -2.62
CA ILE A 89 2.76 3.59 -2.93
C ILE A 89 3.17 4.97 -3.41
N PHE A 90 4.01 5.63 -2.63
CA PHE A 90 4.42 7.01 -2.89
C PHE A 90 5.86 7.11 -3.34
N ARG A 91 6.14 8.05 -4.24
CA ARG A 91 7.48 8.57 -4.33
C ARG A 91 7.73 9.34 -3.02
N GLN A 92 8.91 9.24 -2.45
CA GLN A 92 9.20 9.73 -1.09
C GLN A 92 8.73 11.16 -0.83
N GLU A 93 8.96 12.07 -1.78
CA GLU A 93 8.56 13.48 -1.64
C GLU A 93 7.05 13.62 -1.51
N MET A 94 6.30 12.78 -2.23
CA MET A 94 4.83 12.83 -2.19
C MET A 94 4.30 12.26 -0.88
N ARG A 95 4.96 11.25 -0.32
CA ARG A 95 4.57 10.69 0.97
C ARG A 95 4.65 11.76 2.06
N GLU A 96 5.73 12.53 2.06
CA GLU A 96 5.93 13.61 3.02
C GLU A 96 4.89 14.72 2.82
N TYR A 97 4.61 15.04 1.57
CA TYR A 97 3.65 16.10 1.24
C TYR A 97 2.23 15.76 1.67
N TYR A 98 1.74 14.56 1.32
CA TYR A 98 0.36 14.15 1.63
C TYR A 98 0.21 13.69 3.07
N ALA A 99 1.23 13.09 3.65
CA ALA A 99 1.29 12.73 5.07
C ALA A 99 0.03 12.02 5.58
N LEU A 100 -0.40 10.95 4.89
CA LEU A 100 -1.62 10.22 5.25
C LEU A 100 -1.59 9.69 6.68
N GLU A 101 -0.41 9.31 7.17
CA GLU A 101 -0.25 8.81 8.52
C GLU A 101 -0.61 9.87 9.56
N GLN A 102 -0.34 11.14 9.26
CA GLN A 102 -0.72 12.25 10.13
C GLN A 102 -2.20 12.59 9.99
N LEU A 103 -2.72 12.55 8.78
CA LEU A 103 -4.13 12.82 8.53
C LEU A 103 -5.03 11.85 9.31
N TRP A 104 -4.63 10.60 9.40
CA TRP A 104 -5.34 9.56 10.13
C TRP A 104 -4.60 9.18 11.42
N GLY A 105 -4.23 10.19 12.20
CA GLY A 105 -3.39 10.03 13.40
C GLY A 105 -3.96 9.09 14.46
N ASP A 106 -5.28 8.86 14.46
CA ASP A 106 -5.91 7.93 15.39
C ASP A 106 -5.81 6.46 14.96
N ALA A 107 -5.35 6.20 13.75
CA ALA A 107 -5.22 4.83 13.26
C ALA A 107 -4.04 4.14 13.94
N LYS A 108 -4.21 2.86 14.25
CA LYS A 108 -3.12 2.05 14.77
C LYS A 108 -2.17 1.70 13.63
N LEU A 109 -0.90 2.04 13.80
CA LEU A 109 0.14 1.76 12.83
C LEU A 109 0.94 0.52 13.21
N THR A 110 1.23 -0.32 12.24
CA THR A 110 2.14 -1.45 12.42
C THR A 110 3.21 -1.36 11.33
N THR A 111 4.47 -1.28 11.76
CA THR A 111 5.60 -1.22 10.84
C THR A 111 5.95 -2.63 10.39
N TYR A 112 6.17 -2.82 9.09
CA TYR A 112 6.60 -4.10 8.56
C TYR A 112 8.11 -4.26 8.73
N GLU A 113 8.50 -5.42 9.23
CA GLU A 113 9.91 -5.79 9.36
C GLU A 113 10.11 -7.18 8.78
N ASP A 114 11.15 -7.34 7.97
CA ASP A 114 11.52 -8.63 7.40
C ASP A 114 12.17 -9.54 8.44
#